data_067388230f7a7966288bdeec7807d655
#
_entry.id   067388230f7a7966288bdeec7807d655
#
_cell.length_a   1.000
_cell.length_b   1.000
_cell.length_c   1.000
_cell.angle_alpha   90.00
_cell.angle_beta   90.00
_cell.angle_gamma   90.00
#
_symmetry.space_group_name_H-M   'P 1'
#
loop_
_entity.id
_entity.type
_entity.pdbx_description
1 polymer ?
#
loop_
_entity_poly.entity_id
_entity_poly.type
_entity_poly.pdbx_seq_one_letter_code
_entity_poly.pdbx_strand_id
1 'polypeptide(L)'
;GGRFFQESLDTPEGQTIAYQYFRSRGLQDETIRKYGLGWAPVSRRALSEAARAAGYKEEFLIETGLSIKYDDGRLVDRFFDRVIFPIHSVSGRVIAFGGRTLKTDKSVAKYVNSPETEIYVKSKSLYGIYFAKSEISKKNKCILVEGYLDVLSMHQLGITNVVASSGTSL
;
A
#
# COMPACT_ATOMS: atom_id res chain seq x y z
N GLY A 1 -0.57 -8.43 6.94
CA GLY A 1 -0.85 -7.91 5.60
C GLY A 1 0.40 -7.46 4.87
N GLY A 2 1.17 -6.56 5.46
CA GLY A 2 2.36 -6.01 4.81
C GLY A 2 3.39 -7.05 4.41
N ARG A 3 3.69 -7.99 5.30
CA ARG A 3 4.64 -9.07 5.00
C ARG A 3 4.16 -9.93 3.83
N PHE A 4 2.87 -10.23 3.79
CA PHE A 4 2.30 -11.04 2.71
C PHE A 4 2.54 -10.38 1.34
N PHE A 5 2.26 -9.08 1.24
CA PHE A 5 2.44 -8.36 -0.03
C PHE A 5 3.92 -8.22 -0.41
N GLN A 6 4.80 -8.04 0.57
CA GLN A 6 6.24 -8.00 0.31
C GLN A 6 6.76 -9.36 -0.18
N GLU A 7 6.32 -10.46 0.44
CA GLU A 7 6.69 -11.81 0.01
C GLU A 7 6.13 -12.12 -1.38
N SER A 8 4.90 -11.65 -1.67
CA SER A 8 4.29 -11.81 -2.99
C SER A 8 5.07 -11.09 -4.08
N LEU A 9 5.72 -9.99 -3.75
CA LEU A 9 6.59 -9.27 -4.69
C LEU A 9 7.78 -10.13 -5.13
N ASP A 10 8.26 -11.01 -4.27
CA ASP A 10 9.41 -11.87 -4.55
C ASP A 10 9.04 -13.16 -5.29
N THR A 11 7.75 -13.40 -5.51
CA THR A 11 7.31 -14.54 -6.34
C THR A 11 7.59 -14.27 -7.83
N PRO A 12 7.62 -15.32 -8.69
CA PRO A 12 7.78 -15.10 -10.13
C PRO A 12 6.75 -14.13 -10.71
N GLU A 13 5.49 -14.24 -10.32
CA GLU A 13 4.43 -13.30 -10.75
C GLU A 13 4.76 -11.88 -10.30
N GLY A 14 5.11 -11.69 -9.03
CA GLY A 14 5.45 -10.39 -8.48
C GLY A 14 6.67 -9.76 -9.16
N GLN A 15 7.70 -10.56 -9.44
CA GLN A 15 8.91 -10.08 -10.11
C GLN A 15 8.61 -9.65 -11.56
N THR A 16 7.81 -10.43 -12.26
CA THR A 16 7.49 -10.16 -13.65
C THR A 16 6.56 -8.96 -13.83
N ILE A 17 5.61 -8.78 -12.93
CA ILE A 17 4.57 -7.75 -13.06
C ILE A 17 4.89 -6.51 -12.21
N ALA A 18 4.94 -6.67 -10.89
CA ALA A 18 5.03 -5.54 -9.96
C ALA A 18 6.43 -4.95 -9.88
N TYR A 19 7.43 -5.80 -9.74
CA TYR A 19 8.81 -5.33 -9.63
C TYR A 19 9.24 -4.58 -10.88
N GLN A 20 8.92 -5.11 -12.06
CA GLN A 20 9.20 -4.43 -13.33
C GLN A 20 8.50 -3.09 -13.42
N TYR A 21 7.27 -3.00 -12.92
CA TYR A 21 6.55 -1.74 -12.87
C TYR A 21 7.29 -0.70 -12.03
N PHE A 22 7.67 -1.07 -10.80
CA PHE A 22 8.40 -0.14 -9.92
C PHE A 22 9.71 0.31 -10.55
N ARG A 23 10.44 -0.61 -11.16
CA ARG A 23 11.69 -0.28 -11.86
C ARG A 23 11.45 0.65 -13.04
N SER A 24 10.38 0.43 -13.80
CA SER A 24 10.02 1.30 -14.93
C SER A 24 9.67 2.71 -14.49
N ARG A 25 9.25 2.88 -13.24
CA ARG A 25 8.96 4.18 -12.64
C ARG A 25 10.18 4.81 -11.97
N GLY A 26 11.34 4.20 -12.14
CA GLY A 26 12.60 4.75 -11.63
C GLY A 26 12.92 4.38 -10.18
N LEU A 27 12.15 3.50 -9.55
CA LEU A 27 12.41 3.12 -8.16
C LEU A 27 13.52 2.08 -8.07
N GLN A 28 14.45 2.31 -7.15
CA GLN A 28 15.54 1.39 -6.85
C GLN A 28 15.12 0.36 -5.81
N ASP A 29 15.82 -0.77 -5.76
CA ASP A 29 15.56 -1.85 -4.80
C ASP A 29 15.50 -1.35 -3.37
N GLU A 30 16.44 -0.51 -2.98
CA GLU A 30 16.51 0.06 -1.65
C GLU A 30 15.21 0.80 -1.27
N THR A 31 14.69 1.60 -2.19
CA THR A 31 13.43 2.33 -1.97
C THR A 31 12.25 1.37 -1.88
N ILE A 32 12.19 0.40 -2.77
CA ILE A 32 11.11 -0.61 -2.77
C ILE A 32 11.09 -1.35 -1.43
N ARG A 33 12.24 -1.78 -0.92
CA ARG A 33 12.34 -2.51 0.34
C ARG A 33 12.08 -1.63 1.55
N LYS A 34 12.67 -0.45 1.58
CA LYS A 34 12.52 0.49 2.70
C LYS A 34 11.07 0.88 2.95
N TYR A 35 10.33 1.15 1.89
CA TYR A 35 8.94 1.59 1.98
C TYR A 35 7.95 0.44 1.99
N GLY A 36 8.43 -0.80 1.93
CA GLY A 36 7.61 -1.99 2.06
C GLY A 36 6.68 -2.25 0.89
N LEU A 37 7.02 -1.77 -0.31
CA LEU A 37 6.19 -1.93 -1.50
C LEU A 37 5.97 -3.41 -1.79
N GLY A 38 4.81 -3.76 -2.32
CA GLY A 38 4.44 -5.13 -2.51
C GLY A 38 3.55 -5.38 -3.71
N TRP A 39 3.10 -6.61 -3.79
CA TRP A 39 2.22 -7.09 -4.86
C TRP A 39 1.06 -7.87 -4.28
N ALA A 40 -0.15 -7.54 -4.71
CA ALA A 40 -1.33 -8.33 -4.42
C ALA A 40 -1.56 -9.28 -5.60
N PRO A 41 -1.46 -10.60 -5.38
CA PRO A 41 -1.57 -11.58 -6.46
C PRO A 41 -2.87 -11.46 -7.27
N VAL A 42 -2.84 -11.95 -8.49
CA VAL A 42 -4.00 -11.94 -9.39
C VAL A 42 -5.16 -12.72 -8.80
N SER A 43 -4.89 -13.80 -8.07
CA SER A 43 -5.92 -14.59 -7.39
C SER A 43 -6.65 -13.75 -6.35
N ARG A 44 -7.97 -13.76 -6.38
CA ARG A 44 -8.82 -13.01 -5.46
C ARG A 44 -8.89 -13.60 -4.06
N ARG A 45 -8.20 -14.71 -3.80
CA ARG A 45 -8.25 -15.43 -2.52
C ARG A 45 -6.87 -15.67 -1.90
N ALA A 46 -5.82 -15.21 -2.54
CA ALA A 46 -4.45 -15.52 -2.12
C ALA A 46 -4.17 -15.09 -0.68
N LEU A 47 -4.44 -13.83 -0.33
CA LEU A 47 -4.22 -13.34 1.02
C LEU A 47 -5.18 -14.00 2.02
N SER A 48 -6.46 -14.06 1.69
CA SER A 48 -7.49 -14.61 2.57
C SER A 48 -7.20 -16.07 2.95
N GLU A 49 -6.81 -16.88 1.97
CA GLU A 49 -6.45 -18.28 2.21
C GLU A 49 -5.17 -18.41 3.02
N ALA A 50 -4.14 -17.65 2.69
CA ALA A 50 -2.86 -17.67 3.41
C ALA A 50 -3.04 -17.22 4.87
N ALA A 51 -3.83 -16.19 5.11
CA ALA A 51 -4.08 -15.68 6.45
C ALA A 51 -4.88 -16.69 7.29
N ARG A 52 -5.88 -17.32 6.71
CA ARG A 52 -6.66 -18.37 7.42
C ARG A 52 -5.78 -19.56 7.76
N ALA A 53 -4.94 -19.98 6.83
CA ALA A 53 -3.99 -21.08 7.07
C ALA A 53 -3.00 -20.74 8.19
N ALA A 54 -2.64 -19.47 8.35
CA ALA A 54 -1.77 -18.98 9.42
C ALA A 54 -2.51 -18.77 10.76
N GLY A 55 -3.82 -19.04 10.82
CA GLY A 55 -4.59 -18.95 12.04
C GLY A 55 -5.30 -17.62 12.29
N TYR A 56 -5.26 -16.69 11.35
CA TYR A 56 -6.00 -15.44 11.49
C TYR A 56 -7.49 -15.67 11.31
N LYS A 57 -8.28 -15.04 12.18
CA LYS A 57 -9.73 -15.15 12.13
C LYS A 57 -10.32 -14.31 10.99
N GLU A 58 -11.41 -14.81 10.43
CA GLU A 58 -12.15 -14.12 9.35
C GLU A 58 -12.57 -12.71 9.77
N GLU A 59 -13.07 -12.55 11.01
CA GLU A 59 -13.50 -11.26 11.54
C GLU A 59 -12.37 -10.24 11.50
N PHE A 60 -11.15 -10.65 11.84
CA PHE A 60 -9.97 -9.79 11.78
C PHE A 60 -9.70 -9.32 10.35
N LEU A 61 -9.80 -10.22 9.38
CA LEU A 61 -9.56 -9.89 7.96
C LEU A 61 -10.59 -8.90 7.44
N ILE A 62 -11.84 -9.05 7.86
CA ILE A 62 -12.93 -8.14 7.47
C ILE A 62 -12.76 -6.78 8.13
N GLU A 63 -12.52 -6.74 9.42
CA GLU A 63 -12.36 -5.49 10.18
C GLU A 63 -11.17 -4.65 9.71
N THR A 64 -10.08 -5.30 9.36
CA THR A 64 -8.89 -4.60 8.85
C THR A 64 -9.02 -4.20 7.39
N GLY A 65 -10.07 -4.64 6.71
CA GLY A 65 -10.28 -4.34 5.30
C GLY A 65 -9.39 -5.13 4.34
N LEU A 66 -8.73 -6.17 4.82
CA LEU A 66 -7.91 -7.04 3.95
C LEU A 66 -8.78 -7.98 3.12
N SER A 67 -9.93 -8.36 3.64
CA SER A 67 -10.88 -9.25 2.97
C SER A 67 -12.28 -8.67 3.00
N ILE A 68 -13.08 -9.08 2.02
CA ILE A 68 -14.49 -8.72 1.90
C ILE A 68 -15.31 -10.01 1.93
N LYS A 69 -16.37 -10.04 2.74
CA LYS A 69 -17.29 -11.16 2.77
C LYS A 69 -18.55 -10.81 2.00
N TYR A 70 -18.86 -11.62 1.00
CA TYR A 70 -20.11 -11.47 0.22
C TYR A 70 -21.28 -12.15 0.92
N ASP A 71 -22.50 -11.78 0.53
CA ASP A 71 -23.73 -12.31 1.11
C ASP A 71 -23.84 -13.83 0.99
N ASP A 72 -23.23 -14.44 -0.03
CA ASP A 72 -23.20 -15.90 -0.21
C ASP A 72 -22.15 -16.60 0.66
N GLY A 73 -21.46 -15.87 1.52
CA GLY A 73 -20.46 -16.41 2.44
C GLY A 73 -19.04 -16.46 1.91
N ARG A 74 -18.81 -16.11 0.64
CA ARG A 74 -17.46 -16.11 0.06
C ARG A 74 -16.62 -15.01 0.70
N LEU A 75 -15.38 -15.36 1.05
CA LEU A 75 -14.38 -14.43 1.53
C LEU A 75 -13.37 -14.19 0.40
N VAL A 76 -13.24 -12.94 -0.03
CA VAL A 76 -12.32 -12.57 -1.11
C VAL A 76 -11.40 -11.46 -0.66
N ASP A 77 -10.25 -11.34 -1.32
CA ASP A 77 -9.28 -10.30 -1.04
C ASP A 77 -9.80 -8.94 -1.50
N ARG A 78 -9.61 -7.91 -0.68
CA ARG A 78 -9.86 -6.53 -1.11
C ARG A 78 -8.87 -6.11 -2.18
N PHE A 79 -7.60 -6.49 -2.00
CA PHE A 79 -6.52 -6.16 -2.92
C PHE A 79 -6.14 -7.40 -3.72
N PHE A 80 -6.26 -7.32 -5.01
CA PHE A 80 -5.81 -8.36 -5.95
C PHE A 80 -5.41 -7.71 -7.27
N ASP A 81 -4.40 -8.28 -7.92
CA ASP A 81 -3.89 -7.79 -9.21
C ASP A 81 -3.53 -6.29 -9.15
N ARG A 82 -2.83 -5.90 -8.06
CA ARG A 82 -2.45 -4.51 -7.81
C ARG A 82 -1.07 -4.43 -7.16
N VAL A 83 -0.31 -3.41 -7.52
CA VAL A 83 0.88 -3.06 -6.73
C VAL A 83 0.41 -2.40 -5.42
N ILE A 84 1.15 -2.65 -4.34
CA ILE A 84 0.73 -2.26 -3.00
C ILE A 84 1.69 -1.24 -2.40
N PHE A 85 1.10 -0.18 -1.84
CA PHE A 85 1.80 0.87 -1.09
C PHE A 85 1.31 0.83 0.35
N PRO A 86 2.12 0.32 1.30
CA PRO A 86 1.73 0.35 2.71
C PRO A 86 1.67 1.79 3.22
N ILE A 87 0.64 2.09 3.98
CA ILE A 87 0.47 3.40 4.62
C ILE A 87 0.89 3.25 6.08
N HIS A 88 1.86 4.06 6.51
CA HIS A 88 2.40 4.01 7.87
C HIS A 88 1.82 5.12 8.73
N SER A 89 1.64 4.81 10.01
CA SER A 89 1.38 5.85 11.02
C SER A 89 2.67 6.66 11.25
N VAL A 90 2.55 7.75 12.00
CA VAL A 90 3.70 8.59 12.36
C VAL A 90 4.78 7.77 13.08
N SER A 91 4.39 6.75 13.83
CA SER A 91 5.33 5.87 14.56
C SER A 91 5.94 4.75 13.71
N GLY A 92 5.53 4.61 12.46
CA GLY A 92 6.09 3.60 11.54
C GLY A 92 5.34 2.28 11.48
N ARG A 93 4.16 2.21 12.07
CA ARG A 93 3.31 1.03 12.02
C ARG A 93 2.48 1.05 10.74
N VAL A 94 2.41 -0.08 10.02
CA VAL A 94 1.52 -0.19 8.86
C VAL A 94 0.08 -0.23 9.33
N ILE A 95 -0.72 0.75 8.92
CA ILE A 95 -2.11 0.90 9.35
C ILE A 95 -3.12 0.72 8.21
N ALA A 96 -2.66 0.75 6.96
CA ALA A 96 -3.53 0.64 5.80
C ALA A 96 -2.70 0.37 4.55
N PHE A 97 -3.39 0.17 3.43
CA PHE A 97 -2.76 -0.07 2.13
C PHE A 97 -3.46 0.73 1.04
N GLY A 98 -2.67 1.18 0.06
CA GLY A 98 -3.17 1.64 -1.20
C GLY A 98 -2.79 0.62 -2.27
N GLY A 99 -3.70 0.31 -3.18
CA GLY A 99 -3.46 -0.65 -4.26
C GLY A 99 -3.73 -0.03 -5.62
N ARG A 100 -2.74 -0.04 -6.51
CA ARG A 100 -2.87 0.51 -7.85
C ARG A 100 -2.92 -0.60 -8.89
N THR A 101 -3.96 -0.58 -9.72
CA THR A 101 -4.01 -1.48 -10.87
C THR A 101 -3.00 -1.06 -11.93
N LEU A 102 -2.42 -2.03 -12.62
CA LEU A 102 -1.56 -1.78 -13.78
C LEU A 102 -2.34 -1.90 -15.09
N LYS A 103 -3.63 -2.24 -15.01
CA LYS A 103 -4.51 -2.33 -16.16
C LYS A 103 -4.91 -0.93 -16.63
N THR A 104 -5.10 -0.81 -17.94
CA THR A 104 -5.56 0.44 -18.57
C THR A 104 -7.07 0.48 -18.75
N ASP A 105 -7.78 -0.58 -18.37
CA ASP A 105 -9.23 -0.69 -18.48
C ASP A 105 -9.92 0.30 -17.54
N LYS A 106 -10.71 1.20 -18.10
CA LYS A 106 -11.42 2.25 -17.35
C LYS A 106 -12.51 1.70 -16.43
N SER A 107 -12.95 0.46 -16.64
CA SER A 107 -13.94 -0.17 -15.76
C SER A 107 -13.32 -0.60 -14.41
N VAL A 108 -12.00 -0.65 -14.33
CA VAL A 108 -11.27 -1.00 -13.10
C VAL A 108 -10.80 0.28 -12.43
N ALA A 109 -11.14 0.46 -11.16
CA ALA A 109 -10.68 1.61 -10.40
C ALA A 109 -9.16 1.64 -10.34
N LYS A 110 -8.56 2.79 -10.68
CA LYS A 110 -7.10 2.95 -10.71
C LYS A 110 -6.49 2.69 -9.35
N TYR A 111 -7.09 3.21 -8.30
CA TYR A 111 -6.66 3.00 -6.91
C TYR A 111 -7.79 2.43 -6.07
N VAL A 112 -7.43 1.50 -5.20
CA VAL A 112 -8.27 1.01 -4.11
C VAL A 112 -7.47 1.20 -2.82
N ASN A 113 -8.10 1.78 -1.81
CA ASN A 113 -7.49 1.98 -0.51
C ASN A 113 -8.19 1.14 0.55
N SER A 114 -7.50 0.88 1.67
CA SER A 114 -8.14 0.29 2.84
C SER A 114 -9.32 1.15 3.28
N PRO A 115 -10.39 0.54 3.82
CA PRO A 115 -11.46 1.32 4.46
C PRO A 115 -10.91 1.95 5.74
N GLU A 116 -11.59 2.98 6.23
CA GLU A 116 -11.24 3.56 7.51
C GLU A 116 -11.46 2.55 8.63
N THR A 117 -10.58 2.60 9.63
CA THR A 117 -10.65 1.79 10.84
C THR A 117 -10.39 2.70 12.05
N GLU A 118 -10.36 2.12 13.24
CA GLU A 118 -10.01 2.88 14.46
C GLU A 118 -8.61 3.50 14.38
N ILE A 119 -7.69 2.83 13.67
CA ILE A 119 -6.29 3.27 13.58
C ILE A 119 -5.97 3.98 12.26
N TYR A 120 -6.88 3.95 11.29
CA TYR A 120 -6.67 4.59 9.98
C TYR A 120 -7.84 5.51 9.64
N VAL A 121 -7.59 6.81 9.74
CA VAL A 121 -8.55 7.86 9.36
C VAL A 121 -7.92 8.61 8.18
N LYS A 122 -8.51 8.51 7.00
CA LYS A 122 -7.95 9.05 5.75
C LYS A 122 -7.64 10.55 5.85
N SER A 123 -8.52 11.33 6.46
CA SER A 123 -8.33 12.77 6.59
C SER A 123 -7.18 13.16 7.51
N LYS A 124 -6.69 12.23 8.32
CA LYS A 124 -5.60 12.44 9.27
C LYS A 124 -4.32 11.67 8.90
N SER A 125 -4.31 11.00 7.75
CA SER A 125 -3.21 10.14 7.35
C SER A 125 -2.50 10.74 6.15
N LEU A 126 -1.17 10.81 6.23
CA LEU A 126 -0.32 11.32 5.16
C LEU A 126 0.66 10.24 4.75
N TYR A 127 0.64 9.88 3.47
CA TYR A 127 1.59 8.90 2.96
C TYR A 127 3.02 9.45 3.04
N GLY A 128 3.91 8.66 3.62
CA GLY A 128 5.32 9.03 3.76
C GLY A 128 5.67 9.77 5.04
N ILE A 129 4.70 10.09 5.89
CA ILE A 129 4.94 10.92 7.09
C ILE A 129 5.97 10.30 8.04
N TYR A 130 5.96 8.99 8.22
CA TYR A 130 6.94 8.33 9.08
C TYR A 130 8.38 8.61 8.63
N PHE A 131 8.60 8.57 7.32
CA PHE A 131 9.91 8.79 6.72
C PHE A 131 10.25 10.28 6.56
N ALA A 132 9.24 11.14 6.57
CA ALA A 132 9.38 12.58 6.31
C ALA A 132 9.50 13.42 7.59
N LYS A 133 9.01 12.92 8.72
CA LYS A 133 8.83 13.73 9.93
C LYS A 133 10.09 14.41 10.43
N SER A 134 11.25 13.74 10.38
CA SER A 134 12.51 14.34 10.83
C SER A 134 12.91 15.54 9.99
N GLU A 135 12.82 15.42 8.67
CA GLU A 135 13.21 16.49 7.77
C GLU A 135 12.20 17.65 7.78
N ILE A 136 10.91 17.32 7.95
CA ILE A 136 9.87 18.34 8.15
C ILE A 136 10.20 19.19 9.39
N SER A 137 10.55 18.53 10.48
CA SER A 137 10.91 19.21 11.72
C SER A 137 12.16 20.07 11.56
N LYS A 138 13.21 19.52 10.94
CA LYS A 138 14.47 20.26 10.73
C LYS A 138 14.29 21.49 9.84
N LYS A 139 13.55 21.36 8.76
CA LYS A 139 13.36 22.43 7.78
C LYS A 139 12.18 23.34 8.10
N ASN A 140 11.36 22.93 9.06
CA ASN A 140 10.10 23.62 9.39
C ASN A 140 9.25 23.83 8.11
N LYS A 141 9.24 22.83 7.22
CA LYS A 141 8.56 22.89 5.93
C LYS A 141 8.15 21.50 5.50
N CYS A 142 6.92 21.38 5.00
CA CYS A 142 6.39 20.15 4.45
C CYS A 142 5.94 20.39 3.01
N ILE A 143 6.40 19.54 2.11
CA ILE A 143 6.00 19.59 0.69
C ILE A 143 4.89 18.56 0.51
N LEU A 144 3.78 18.98 -0.08
CA LEU A 144 2.63 18.13 -0.34
C LEU A 144 2.58 17.82 -1.83
N VAL A 145 2.54 16.54 -2.18
CA VAL A 145 2.40 16.05 -3.56
C VAL A 145 1.14 15.21 -3.69
N GLU A 146 0.75 14.86 -4.91
CA GLU A 146 -0.52 14.21 -5.16
C GLU A 146 -0.53 12.70 -4.91
N GLY A 147 0.55 11.99 -5.25
CA GLY A 147 0.54 10.54 -5.29
C GLY A 147 1.69 9.86 -4.56
N TYR A 148 1.52 8.56 -4.35
CA TYR A 148 2.50 7.71 -3.67
C TYR A 148 3.85 7.71 -4.42
N LEU A 149 3.82 7.56 -5.73
CA LEU A 149 5.04 7.52 -6.54
C LEU A 149 5.82 8.83 -6.48
N ASP A 150 5.12 9.96 -6.40
CA ASP A 150 5.76 11.27 -6.25
C ASP A 150 6.56 11.36 -4.95
N VAL A 151 5.97 10.88 -3.85
CA VAL A 151 6.66 10.83 -2.56
C VAL A 151 7.91 9.96 -2.66
N LEU A 152 7.76 8.75 -3.20
CA LEU A 152 8.86 7.78 -3.31
C LEU A 152 10.00 8.32 -4.18
N SER A 153 9.68 8.92 -5.30
CA SER A 153 10.67 9.50 -6.21
C SER A 153 11.44 10.64 -5.54
N MET A 154 10.75 11.53 -4.84
CA MET A 154 11.39 12.63 -4.12
C MET A 154 12.27 12.12 -2.99
N HIS A 155 11.77 11.18 -2.18
CA HIS A 155 12.55 10.60 -1.09
C HIS A 155 13.81 9.90 -1.60
N GLN A 156 13.70 9.20 -2.73
CA GLN A 156 14.84 8.52 -3.34
C GLN A 156 15.94 9.51 -3.75
N LEU A 157 15.56 10.71 -4.15
CA LEU A 157 16.49 11.79 -4.48
C LEU A 157 17.04 12.51 -3.26
N GLY A 158 16.64 12.10 -2.05
CA GLY A 158 17.08 12.73 -0.81
C GLY A 158 16.21 13.90 -0.35
N ILE A 159 15.11 14.19 -1.05
CA ILE A 159 14.16 15.24 -0.65
C ILE A 159 13.06 14.54 0.15
N THR A 160 13.19 14.52 1.48
CA THR A 160 12.35 13.66 2.32
C THR A 160 11.27 14.38 3.11
N ASN A 161 11.24 15.73 3.09
CA ASN A 161 10.15 16.47 3.71
C ASN A 161 8.89 16.54 2.82
N VAL A 162 8.55 15.40 2.21
CA VAL A 162 7.49 15.27 1.21
C VAL A 162 6.47 14.23 1.66
N VAL A 163 5.21 14.57 1.58
CA VAL A 163 4.09 13.67 1.90
C VAL A 163 2.98 13.81 0.87
N ALA A 164 2.06 12.86 0.87
CA ALA A 164 0.85 12.91 0.04
C ALA A 164 -0.38 12.52 0.87
N SER A 165 -1.56 12.96 0.43
CA SER A 165 -2.80 12.52 1.05
C SER A 165 -3.05 11.03 0.77
N SER A 166 -3.68 10.32 1.69
CA SER A 166 -3.97 8.89 1.56
C SER A 166 -5.29 8.65 0.83
N GLY A 167 -5.38 9.11 -0.43
CA GLY A 167 -6.54 8.85 -1.27
C GLY A 167 -7.74 9.76 -1.05
N THR A 168 -7.57 10.89 -0.35
CA THR A 168 -8.60 11.93 -0.24
C THR A 168 -8.10 13.23 -0.87
N SER A 169 -9.03 14.00 -1.42
CA SER A 169 -8.72 15.36 -1.87
C SER A 169 -8.45 16.25 -0.67
N LEU A 170 -7.53 17.12 -0.84
CA LEU A 170 -7.20 18.11 0.20
C LEU A 170 -8.06 19.35 0.03
#